data_d3c039323572d5c7dbbca20ff3f7556f
#
_entry.id   d3c039323572d5c7dbbca20ff3f7556f
#
_cell.length_a   1.000
_cell.length_b   1.000
_cell.length_c   1.000
_cell.angle_alpha   90.00
_cell.angle_beta   90.00
_cell.angle_gamma   90.00
#
_symmetry.space_group_name_H-M   'P 1'
#
loop_
_entity.id
_entity.type
_entity.pdbx_description
1 polymer ?
#
loop_
_entity_poly.entity_id
_entity_poly.type
_entity_poly.pdbx_seq_one_letter_code
_entity_poly.pdbx_strand_id
1 'polypeptide(L)' 'MEENTKVIEITGMMCAHCEAHVKKALEEIPQVDSAEASHEKGTAVVKLNAPVDDEVLKKAVEAQDYKVTAIR' A
#
# COMPACT_ATOMS: atom_id res chain seq x y z
N MET A 1 12.26 -1.91 16.43
CA MET A 1 12.11 -1.81 16.04
C MET A 1 11.66 -1.60 15.04
N GLU A 2 11.64 -1.25 14.42
CA GLU A 2 11.07 -1.14 13.61
C GLU A 2 10.98 -1.83 12.71
N GLU A 3 10.48 -1.90 12.37
CA GLU A 3 10.11 -2.87 11.67
C GLU A 3 10.07 -2.53 10.32
N ASN A 4 9.95 -3.44 9.35
CA ASN A 4 9.82 -3.21 7.93
C ASN A 4 8.37 -2.90 7.62
N THR A 5 7.91 -1.78 8.13
CA THR A 5 6.54 -1.35 7.94
C THR A 5 6.55 0.01 7.27
N LYS A 6 5.71 0.17 6.25
CA LYS A 6 5.59 1.44 5.55
C LYS A 6 4.13 1.87 5.49
N VAL A 7 3.92 3.18 5.53
CA VAL A 7 2.59 3.75 5.40
C VAL A 7 2.55 4.51 4.09
N ILE A 8 1.61 4.13 3.23
CA ILE A 8 1.44 4.74 1.92
C ILE A 8 0.21 5.61 1.95
N GLU A 9 0.38 6.90 1.64
CA GLU A 9 -0.76 7.81 1.55
C GLU A 9 -1.30 7.79 0.14
N ILE A 10 -2.58 7.46 0.01
CA ILE A 10 -3.19 7.19 -1.26
C ILE A 10 -4.42 8.07 -1.42
N THR A 11 -4.59 8.65 -2.60
CA THR A 11 -5.81 9.36 -2.93
C THR A 11 -6.64 8.52 -3.88
N GLY A 12 -7.96 8.69 -3.81
CA GLY A 12 -8.85 7.96 -4.70
C GLY A 12 -9.50 6.75 -4.09
N MET A 13 -9.07 6.33 -2.90
CA MET A 13 -9.74 5.24 -2.20
C MET A 13 -11.00 5.79 -1.57
N MET A 14 -12.15 5.39 -2.10
CA MET A 14 -13.41 5.96 -1.67
C MET A 14 -14.31 4.95 -0.96
N CYS A 15 -13.98 3.68 -0.98
CA CYS A 15 -14.86 2.67 -0.42
C CYS A 15 -14.07 1.41 -0.08
N ALA A 16 -14.77 0.46 0.54
CA ALA A 16 -14.12 -0.76 0.98
C ALA A 16 -13.58 -1.59 -0.18
N HIS A 17 -14.23 -1.52 -1.33
CA HIS A 17 -13.72 -2.25 -2.50
C HIS A 17 -12.37 -1.72 -2.91
N CYS A 18 -12.19 -0.41 -2.81
CA CYS A 18 -10.89 0.20 -3.12
C CYS A 18 -9.83 -0.31 -2.17
N GLU A 19 -10.19 -0.43 -0.88
CA GLU A 19 -9.26 -0.98 0.09
C GLU A 19 -8.82 -2.39 -0.30
N ALA A 20 -9.76 -3.21 -0.72
CA ALA A 20 -9.44 -4.58 -1.08
C ALA A 20 -8.51 -4.63 -2.29
N HIS A 21 -8.76 -3.76 -3.27
CA HIS A 21 -7.92 -3.72 -4.46
C HIS A 21 -6.49 -3.34 -4.11
N VAL A 22 -6.33 -2.30 -3.28
CA VAL A 22 -5.01 -1.83 -2.89
C VAL A 22 -4.30 -2.91 -2.08
N LYS A 23 -5.02 -3.49 -1.11
CA LYS A 23 -4.44 -4.54 -0.28
C LYS A 23 -3.94 -5.70 -1.13
N LYS A 24 -4.78 -6.16 -2.06
CA LYS A 24 -4.41 -7.29 -2.89
C LYS A 24 -3.21 -6.96 -3.77
N ALA A 25 -3.19 -5.77 -4.36
CA ALA A 25 -2.08 -5.37 -5.21
C ALA A 25 -0.78 -5.36 -4.44
N LEU A 26 -0.82 -4.84 -3.21
CA LEU A 26 0.39 -4.77 -2.39
C LEU A 26 0.83 -6.17 -1.95
N GLU A 27 -0.13 -7.03 -1.63
CA GLU A 27 0.22 -8.37 -1.17
C GLU A 27 0.77 -9.25 -2.28
N GLU A 28 0.59 -8.86 -3.52
CA GLU A 28 1.18 -9.60 -4.63
C GLU A 28 2.69 -9.38 -4.74
N ILE A 29 3.21 -8.38 -4.06
CA ILE A 29 4.64 -8.13 -4.07
C ILE A 29 5.31 -9.16 -3.15
N PRO A 30 6.32 -9.89 -3.65
CA PRO A 30 6.94 -10.94 -2.83
C PRO A 30 7.53 -10.44 -1.52
N GLN A 31 8.00 -9.19 -1.49
CA GLN A 31 8.60 -8.64 -0.28
C GLN A 31 7.56 -8.15 0.72
N VAL A 32 6.29 -8.16 0.36
CA VAL A 32 5.23 -7.72 1.25
C VAL A 32 4.66 -8.91 1.98
N ASP A 33 4.73 -8.86 3.32
CA ASP A 33 4.21 -9.93 4.15
C ASP A 33 2.71 -9.79 4.33
N SER A 34 2.25 -8.56 4.54
CA SER A 34 0.83 -8.28 4.63
C SER A 34 0.61 -6.81 4.36
N ALA A 35 -0.63 -6.47 4.05
CA ALA A 35 -0.99 -5.07 3.80
C ALA A 35 -2.40 -4.83 4.29
N GLU A 36 -2.64 -3.61 4.76
CA GLU A 36 -3.96 -3.18 5.16
C GLU A 36 -4.19 -1.79 4.61
N ALA A 37 -5.39 -1.56 4.09
CA ALA A 37 -5.74 -0.27 3.53
C ALA A 37 -6.93 0.30 4.28
N SER A 38 -6.99 1.62 4.36
CA SER A 38 -8.10 2.32 5.00
C SER A 38 -8.54 3.47 4.11
N HIS A 39 -9.76 3.39 3.60
CA HIS A 39 -10.26 4.46 2.75
C HIS A 39 -10.63 5.69 3.58
N GLU A 40 -10.93 5.51 4.85
CA GLU A 40 -11.25 6.64 5.71
C GLU A 40 -10.02 7.50 5.97
N LYS A 41 -8.88 6.87 6.11
CA LYS A 41 -7.64 7.59 6.35
C LYS A 41 -6.89 7.89 5.07
N GLY A 42 -7.25 7.23 3.98
CA GLY A 42 -6.54 7.37 2.73
C GLY A 42 -5.14 6.81 2.78
N THR A 43 -4.94 5.76 3.57
CA THR A 43 -3.61 5.19 3.73
C THR A 43 -3.64 3.68 3.60
N ALA A 44 -2.49 3.12 3.33
CA ALA A 44 -2.28 1.68 3.36
C ALA A 44 -1.04 1.40 4.17
N VAL A 45 -1.14 0.45 5.10
CA VAL A 45 0.00 0.05 5.92
C VAL A 45 0.50 -1.27 5.38
N VAL A 46 1.78 -1.32 5.07
CA VAL A 46 2.40 -2.49 4.45
C VAL A 46 3.46 -3.04 5.38
N LYS A 47 3.36 -4.32 5.66
CA LYS A 47 4.41 -5.01 6.41
C LYS A 47 5.28 -5.78 5.45
N LEU A 48 6.58 -5.55 5.55
CA LEU A 48 7.54 -6.12 4.61
C LEU A 48 8.34 -7.22 5.28
N ASN A 49 8.69 -8.23 4.50
CA ASN A 49 9.59 -9.27 4.99
C ASN A 49 10.99 -9.11 4.42
N ALA A 50 11.20 -8.10 3.56
CA ALA A 50 12.50 -7.80 2.98
C ALA A 50 12.46 -6.36 2.49
N PRO A 51 13.61 -5.72 2.31
CA PRO A 51 13.62 -4.35 1.81
C PRO A 51 12.98 -4.26 0.42
N VAL A 52 12.22 -3.21 0.20
CA VAL A 52 11.60 -2.97 -1.08
C VAL A 52 11.63 -1.45 -1.32
N ASP A 53 11.82 -1.07 -2.58
CA ASP A 53 11.83 0.34 -2.92
C ASP A 53 10.44 0.93 -2.84
N ASP A 54 10.37 2.20 -2.46
CA ASP A 54 9.08 2.89 -2.42
C ASP A 54 8.42 2.90 -3.78
N GLU A 55 9.21 2.97 -4.84
CA GLU A 55 8.65 2.95 -6.19
C GLU A 55 7.90 1.68 -6.51
N VAL A 56 8.34 0.56 -5.97
CA VAL A 56 7.63 -0.70 -6.20
C VAL A 56 6.24 -0.62 -5.58
N LEU A 57 6.16 -0.10 -4.36
CA LEU A 57 4.88 0.05 -3.69
C LEU A 57 3.99 1.05 -4.44
N LYS A 58 4.59 2.17 -4.85
CA LYS A 58 3.86 3.20 -5.57
C LYS A 58 3.26 2.65 -6.85
N LYS A 59 4.06 1.92 -7.63
CA LYS A 59 3.59 1.39 -8.90
C LYS A 59 2.47 0.37 -8.70
N ALA A 60 2.57 -0.44 -7.65
CA ALA A 60 1.53 -1.42 -7.39
C ALA A 60 0.19 -0.74 -7.12
N VAL A 61 0.21 0.35 -6.35
CA VAL A 61 -1.01 1.08 -6.05
C VAL A 61 -1.52 1.82 -7.28
N GLU A 62 -0.61 2.45 -8.02
CA GLU A 62 -1.03 3.24 -9.18
C GLU A 62 -1.57 2.36 -10.30
N ALA A 63 -1.16 1.10 -10.33
CA ALA A 63 -1.71 0.16 -11.30
C ALA A 63 -3.19 -0.10 -11.07
N GLN A 64 -3.69 0.25 -9.88
CA GLN A 64 -5.10 0.11 -9.57
C GLN A 64 -5.87 1.41 -9.76
N ASP A 65 -5.25 2.38 -10.45
CA ASP A 65 -5.88 3.67 -10.75
C ASP A 65 -6.01 4.59 -9.54
N TYR A 66 -5.13 4.43 -8.58
CA TYR A 66 -5.07 5.32 -7.43
C TYR A 66 -3.76 6.10 -7.49
N LYS A 67 -3.69 7.17 -6.72
CA LYS A 67 -2.48 7.97 -6.65
C LYS A 67 -1.84 7.88 -5.28
N VAL A 68 -0.54 7.71 -5.28
CA VAL A 68 0.24 7.74 -4.05
C VAL A 68 0.77 9.15 -3.87
N THR A 69 0.46 9.75 -2.73
CA THR A 69 0.92 11.10 -2.43
C THR A 69 2.15 11.12 -1.57
N ALA A 70 2.34 10.10 -0.73
CA ALA A 70 3.52 10.01 0.11
C ALA A 70 3.68 8.58 0.59
N ILE A 71 4.91 8.21 0.91
CA ILE A 71 5.21 6.93 1.52
C ILE A 71 6.11 7.21 2.73
N ARG A 72 5.72 6.70 3.87
CA ARG A 72 6.46 6.93 5.10
C ARG A 72 6.97 5.65 5.71
#